data_3e4a97b92f930ae003dbf62d561e1ba5
#
_entry.id   3e4a97b92f930ae003dbf62d561e1ba5
#
_cell.length_a   1.000
_cell.length_b   1.000
_cell.length_c   1.000
_cell.angle_alpha   90.00
_cell.angle_beta   90.00
_cell.angle_gamma   90.00
#
_symmetry.space_group_name_H-M   'P 1'
#
loop_
_entity.id
_entity.type
_entity.pdbx_description
1 polymer ?
#
loop_
_entity_poly.entity_id
_entity_poly.type
_entity_poly.pdbx_seq_one_letter_code
_entity_poly.pdbx_strand_id
1 'polypeptide(L)'
;LDLTQFMPVFGNFAFMILAFVVALSVIVAIHEYGHYIVARWCGIHADVFSLGFGPVIYQRTDARGTVWQVAALPLGGYVKFLGDANAASVGSDGSVDAADARRTMAGAPLWARTLTVAAGPVFNFILAIAIFTGSIMYQGRVADPFTIGDIRPLPAQFQSDLRAGDVLLSVEGIVFSDPERQVPLLDLLPVQERLTYQITREGRSMAVEGPYPMPPLISALAPRSAADNAGLRIGDVITAVDGDPIFGFPQLQDKVISAQGAPLNLTIWRGGQGLDVTLSPRITDEPQPDGGFAQTYRIGIVGDLMFTPQTEAVGLIAAGRLGAEGLWNTATTSLSALRHIIIGQISTCNLSGPVGIAETSGSMAR
;
A
#
# COMPACT_ATOMS: atom_id res chain seq x y z
N LEU A 1 -9.77 33.10 20.05
CA LEU A 1 -9.19 31.87 19.47
C LEU A 1 -10.33 30.88 19.38
N ASP A 2 -10.81 30.68 18.17
CA ASP A 2 -11.91 29.74 17.89
C ASP A 2 -11.33 28.31 17.81
N LEU A 3 -11.44 27.57 18.91
CA LEU A 3 -10.93 26.20 19.03
C LEU A 3 -11.66 25.23 18.10
N THR A 4 -12.81 25.62 17.55
CA THR A 4 -13.58 24.75 16.63
C THR A 4 -12.89 24.56 15.26
N GLN A 5 -12.02 25.49 14.85
CA GLN A 5 -11.23 25.38 13.63
C GLN A 5 -10.11 24.32 13.73
N PHE A 6 -9.70 23.97 14.93
CA PHE A 6 -8.67 22.94 15.17
C PHE A 6 -9.24 21.52 15.30
N MET A 7 -10.54 21.38 15.54
CA MET A 7 -11.18 20.06 15.73
C MET A 7 -11.04 19.11 14.53
N PRO A 8 -11.19 19.53 13.26
CA PRO A 8 -10.98 18.63 12.13
C PRO A 8 -9.53 18.14 12.01
N VAL A 9 -8.56 19.04 12.27
CA VAL A 9 -7.13 18.73 12.20
C VAL A 9 -6.72 17.78 13.34
N PHE A 10 -7.18 18.04 14.56
CA PHE A 10 -6.93 17.19 15.73
C PHE A 10 -7.62 15.82 15.60
N GLY A 11 -8.85 15.76 15.10
CA GLY A 11 -9.59 14.53 14.88
C GLY A 11 -8.88 13.63 13.84
N ASN A 12 -8.38 14.23 12.77
CA ASN A 12 -7.61 13.54 11.74
C ASN A 12 -6.28 13.00 12.29
N PHE A 13 -5.56 13.79 13.09
CA PHE A 13 -4.30 13.39 13.70
C PHE A 13 -4.48 12.26 14.73
N ALA A 14 -5.49 12.38 15.58
CA ALA A 14 -5.80 11.34 16.57
C ALA A 14 -6.21 10.01 15.92
N PHE A 15 -7.02 10.07 14.84
CA PHE A 15 -7.39 8.90 14.06
C PHE A 15 -6.17 8.24 13.41
N MET A 16 -5.28 9.04 12.82
CA MET A 16 -4.04 8.57 12.20
C MET A 16 -3.14 7.84 13.21
N ILE A 17 -2.95 8.42 14.41
CA ILE A 17 -2.18 7.76 15.48
C ILE A 17 -2.87 6.48 15.93
N LEU A 18 -4.20 6.50 16.11
CA LEU A 18 -4.95 5.32 16.51
C LEU A 18 -4.82 4.19 15.49
N ALA A 19 -5.00 4.48 14.20
CA ALA A 19 -4.84 3.51 13.12
C ALA A 19 -3.43 2.91 13.09
N PHE A 20 -2.40 3.76 13.22
CA PHE A 20 -1.00 3.33 13.32
C PHE A 20 -0.75 2.41 14.52
N VAL A 21 -1.21 2.81 15.71
CA VAL A 21 -1.04 2.03 16.95
C VAL A 21 -1.75 0.68 16.85
N VAL A 22 -2.97 0.65 16.31
CA VAL A 22 -3.72 -0.61 16.09
C VAL A 22 -2.97 -1.51 15.12
N ALA A 23 -2.56 -1.00 13.95
CA ALA A 23 -1.82 -1.78 12.96
C ALA A 23 -0.51 -2.34 13.54
N LEU A 24 0.28 -1.48 14.22
CA LEU A 24 1.52 -1.87 14.87
C LEU A 24 1.28 -2.95 15.93
N SER A 25 0.24 -2.78 16.78
CA SER A 25 -0.09 -3.74 17.83
C SER A 25 -0.46 -5.11 17.26
N VAL A 26 -1.19 -5.16 16.15
CA VAL A 26 -1.53 -6.43 15.48
C VAL A 26 -0.28 -7.10 14.93
N ILE A 27 0.58 -6.35 14.22
CA ILE A 27 1.83 -6.89 13.65
C ILE A 27 2.73 -7.44 14.76
N VAL A 28 2.91 -6.68 15.84
CA VAL A 28 3.74 -7.09 16.99
C VAL A 28 3.12 -8.29 17.70
N ALA A 29 1.80 -8.30 17.92
CA ALA A 29 1.13 -9.44 18.57
C ALA A 29 1.36 -10.76 17.82
N ILE A 30 1.26 -10.73 16.49
CA ILE A 30 1.49 -11.90 15.65
C ILE A 30 2.97 -12.29 15.64
N HIS A 31 3.87 -11.32 15.62
CA HIS A 31 5.31 -11.51 15.72
C HIS A 31 5.70 -12.24 17.01
N GLU A 32 5.28 -11.70 18.16
CA GLU A 32 5.54 -12.28 19.49
C GLU A 32 4.87 -13.65 19.64
N TYR A 33 3.66 -13.81 19.07
CA TYR A 33 2.98 -15.09 19.06
C TYR A 33 3.77 -16.16 18.29
N GLY A 34 4.43 -15.76 17.20
CA GLY A 34 5.35 -16.63 16.46
C GLY A 34 6.46 -17.18 17.34
N HIS A 35 7.17 -16.31 18.05
CA HIS A 35 8.20 -16.69 19.02
C HIS A 35 7.64 -17.63 20.10
N TYR A 36 6.53 -17.25 20.70
CA TYR A 36 5.88 -18.01 21.76
C TYR A 36 5.50 -19.43 21.34
N ILE A 37 4.78 -19.57 20.21
CA ILE A 37 4.23 -20.87 19.82
C ILE A 37 5.32 -21.84 19.35
N VAL A 38 6.32 -21.33 18.62
CA VAL A 38 7.45 -22.16 18.13
C VAL A 38 8.38 -22.54 19.27
N ALA A 39 8.72 -21.62 20.18
CA ALA A 39 9.46 -21.96 21.39
C ALA A 39 8.78 -23.10 22.16
N ARG A 40 7.47 -23.03 22.29
CA ARG A 40 6.66 -24.02 22.96
C ARG A 40 6.66 -25.38 22.27
N TRP A 41 6.60 -25.41 20.93
CA TRP A 41 6.75 -26.67 20.17
C TRP A 41 8.16 -27.27 20.29
N CYS A 42 9.16 -26.44 20.50
CA CYS A 42 10.54 -26.83 20.74
C CYS A 42 10.83 -27.20 22.21
N GLY A 43 9.83 -27.16 23.10
CA GLY A 43 9.99 -27.48 24.53
C GLY A 43 10.55 -26.35 25.39
N ILE A 44 10.70 -25.14 24.85
CA ILE A 44 11.14 -23.95 25.57
C ILE A 44 9.93 -23.37 26.30
N HIS A 45 10.05 -23.06 27.59
CA HIS A 45 8.98 -22.51 28.38
C HIS A 45 8.98 -20.98 28.31
N ALA A 46 7.79 -20.38 28.11
CA ALA A 46 7.58 -18.96 28.18
C ALA A 46 6.89 -18.60 29.49
N ASP A 47 7.51 -17.77 30.31
CA ASP A 47 6.96 -17.27 31.56
C ASP A 47 5.92 -16.19 31.34
N VAL A 48 6.19 -15.26 30.40
CA VAL A 48 5.33 -14.12 30.13
C VAL A 48 5.17 -13.92 28.62
N PHE A 49 3.92 -13.68 28.19
CA PHE A 49 3.57 -13.13 26.89
C PHE A 49 2.93 -11.76 27.11
N SER A 50 3.56 -10.70 26.66
CA SER A 50 3.09 -9.34 26.87
C SER A 50 2.78 -8.62 25.56
N LEU A 51 1.60 -8.03 25.49
CA LEU A 51 1.25 -7.02 24.50
C LEU A 51 1.42 -5.64 25.15
N GLY A 52 2.37 -4.87 24.64
CA GLY A 52 2.72 -3.57 25.21
C GLY A 52 3.80 -3.64 26.27
N PHE A 53 4.20 -2.45 26.71
CA PHE A 53 5.18 -2.21 27.75
C PHE A 53 4.60 -1.40 28.93
N GLY A 54 5.31 -1.34 30.06
CA GLY A 54 4.94 -0.53 31.22
C GLY A 54 3.95 -1.21 32.17
N PRO A 55 3.09 -0.44 32.85
CA PRO A 55 2.15 -0.98 33.84
C PRO A 55 1.16 -1.96 33.22
N VAL A 56 0.97 -3.11 33.87
CA VAL A 56 0.04 -4.15 33.40
C VAL A 56 -1.38 -3.71 33.72
N ILE A 57 -2.22 -3.66 32.68
CA ILE A 57 -3.66 -3.34 32.77
C ILE A 57 -4.49 -4.61 33.01
N TYR A 58 -4.12 -5.71 32.35
CA TYR A 58 -4.81 -6.98 32.46
C TYR A 58 -3.80 -8.12 32.37
N GLN A 59 -3.98 -9.15 33.16
CA GLN A 59 -3.18 -10.37 33.08
C GLN A 59 -4.00 -11.61 33.43
N ARG A 60 -3.62 -12.73 32.82
CA ARG A 60 -4.20 -14.05 33.06
C ARG A 60 -3.14 -15.12 32.84
N THR A 61 -3.03 -16.06 33.77
CA THR A 61 -2.14 -17.23 33.64
C THR A 61 -2.88 -18.36 32.90
N ASP A 62 -2.28 -18.94 31.88
CA ASP A 62 -2.82 -20.09 31.16
C ASP A 62 -2.58 -21.40 31.93
N ALA A 63 -3.21 -22.49 31.48
CA ALA A 63 -3.08 -23.83 32.09
C ALA A 63 -1.65 -24.39 32.06
N ARG A 64 -0.73 -23.76 31.39
CA ARG A 64 0.66 -24.18 31.24
C ARG A 64 1.66 -23.27 31.96
N GLY A 65 1.14 -22.30 32.73
CA GLY A 65 1.92 -21.42 33.56
C GLY A 65 2.40 -20.13 32.90
N THR A 66 2.10 -19.91 31.59
CA THR A 66 2.44 -18.65 30.94
C THR A 66 1.50 -17.54 31.38
N VAL A 67 2.02 -16.41 31.81
CA VAL A 67 1.26 -15.20 32.11
C VAL A 67 1.04 -14.39 30.84
N TRP A 68 -0.21 -14.32 30.37
CA TRP A 68 -0.64 -13.46 29.28
C TRP A 68 -1.05 -12.11 29.84
N GLN A 69 -0.42 -11.03 29.35
CA GLN A 69 -0.70 -9.71 29.86
C GLN A 69 -0.83 -8.66 28.75
N VAL A 70 -1.59 -7.61 29.05
CA VAL A 70 -1.72 -6.40 28.24
C VAL A 70 -1.22 -5.24 29.10
N ALA A 71 -0.28 -4.46 28.59
CA ALA A 71 0.30 -3.33 29.26
C ALA A 71 -0.14 -1.99 28.63
N ALA A 72 0.08 -0.89 29.35
CA ALA A 72 -0.49 0.41 29.05
C ALA A 72 0.07 1.07 27.78
N LEU A 73 1.31 0.73 27.37
CA LEU A 73 1.95 1.32 26.20
C LEU A 73 1.91 0.33 25.02
N PRO A 74 0.98 0.48 24.05
CA PRO A 74 0.77 -0.48 22.97
C PRO A 74 1.77 -0.28 21.81
N LEU A 75 3.02 0.06 22.11
CA LEU A 75 4.07 0.33 21.13
C LEU A 75 5.03 -0.85 20.95
N GLY A 76 4.58 -2.06 21.28
CA GLY A 76 5.43 -3.24 21.18
C GLY A 76 4.85 -4.43 21.92
N GLY A 77 5.69 -5.44 22.16
CA GLY A 77 5.38 -6.62 22.94
C GLY A 77 6.67 -7.37 23.26
N TYR A 78 6.55 -8.45 24.01
CA TYR A 78 7.67 -9.35 24.28
C TYR A 78 7.20 -10.72 24.74
N VAL A 79 8.04 -11.72 24.49
CA VAL A 79 7.95 -13.03 25.13
C VAL A 79 9.15 -13.18 26.07
N LYS A 80 8.91 -13.38 27.35
CA LYS A 80 9.94 -13.71 28.32
C LYS A 80 10.00 -15.23 28.48
N PHE A 81 11.14 -15.81 28.15
CA PHE A 81 11.38 -17.24 28.35
C PHE A 81 11.93 -17.54 29.73
N LEU A 82 11.77 -18.77 30.16
CA LEU A 82 12.28 -19.25 31.43
C LEU A 82 13.79 -19.02 31.52
N GLY A 83 14.23 -18.36 32.60
CA GLY A 83 15.63 -18.05 32.85
C GLY A 83 16.15 -16.78 32.17
N ASP A 84 15.30 -16.02 31.46
CA ASP A 84 15.67 -14.71 30.93
C ASP A 84 15.70 -13.67 32.04
N ALA A 85 16.78 -12.89 32.12
CA ALA A 85 16.95 -11.87 33.15
C ALA A 85 15.94 -10.70 33.05
N ASN A 86 15.49 -10.38 31.81
CA ASN A 86 14.62 -9.25 31.54
C ASN A 86 13.64 -9.51 30.39
N ALA A 87 12.73 -8.55 30.17
CA ALA A 87 11.73 -8.58 29.09
C ALA A 87 12.32 -8.60 27.66
N ALA A 88 13.59 -8.23 27.50
CA ALA A 88 14.24 -8.24 26.18
C ALA A 88 14.96 -9.58 25.90
N SER A 89 14.77 -10.58 26.75
CA SER A 89 15.44 -11.91 26.67
C SER A 89 16.98 -11.82 26.58
N VAL A 90 17.55 -10.77 27.18
CA VAL A 90 18.99 -10.53 27.22
C VAL A 90 19.55 -10.88 28.60
N GLY A 91 20.48 -11.85 28.62
CA GLY A 91 21.09 -12.33 29.85
C GLY A 91 20.31 -13.47 30.52
N SER A 92 20.97 -14.21 31.43
CA SER A 92 20.36 -15.28 32.23
C SER A 92 20.25 -14.86 33.67
N ASP A 93 19.13 -15.15 34.32
CA ASP A 93 18.88 -14.85 35.74
C ASP A 93 19.68 -15.77 36.70
N GLY A 94 20.35 -16.79 36.19
CA GLY A 94 21.19 -17.72 36.98
C GLY A 94 20.43 -18.57 38.02
N SER A 95 19.12 -18.41 38.16
CA SER A 95 18.28 -19.01 39.19
C SER A 95 17.52 -20.26 38.75
N VAL A 96 17.82 -20.80 37.53
CA VAL A 96 17.08 -21.92 36.98
C VAL A 96 17.62 -23.25 37.51
N ASP A 97 16.73 -24.09 38.05
CA ASP A 97 17.07 -25.42 38.51
C ASP A 97 17.67 -26.29 37.36
N ALA A 98 18.63 -27.13 37.68
CA ALA A 98 19.28 -28.04 36.68
C ALA A 98 18.27 -28.94 35.95
N ALA A 99 17.13 -29.24 36.57
CA ALA A 99 16.05 -30.03 35.96
C ALA A 99 15.33 -29.25 34.82
N ASP A 100 15.24 -27.92 34.95
CA ASP A 100 14.56 -27.06 33.96
C ASP A 100 15.52 -26.42 32.94
N ALA A 101 16.81 -26.65 33.06
CA ALA A 101 17.84 -26.07 32.22
C ALA A 101 17.53 -26.23 30.70
N ARG A 102 17.03 -27.41 30.27
CA ARG A 102 16.66 -27.67 28.88
C ARG A 102 15.40 -26.93 28.41
N ARG A 103 14.61 -26.41 29.32
CA ARG A 103 13.39 -25.64 29.02
C ARG A 103 13.66 -24.14 28.86
N THR A 104 14.91 -23.72 29.10
CA THR A 104 15.35 -22.34 28.90
C THR A 104 15.79 -22.13 27.45
N MET A 105 15.78 -20.88 26.99
CA MET A 105 16.31 -20.51 25.69
C MET A 105 17.80 -20.85 25.55
N ALA A 106 18.60 -20.62 26.62
CA ALA A 106 20.04 -20.91 26.66
C ALA A 106 20.35 -22.42 26.64
N GLY A 107 19.55 -23.25 27.34
CA GLY A 107 19.74 -24.69 27.42
C GLY A 107 19.12 -25.49 26.29
N ALA A 108 18.31 -24.88 25.42
CA ALA A 108 17.72 -25.51 24.27
C ALA A 108 18.78 -25.78 23.16
N PRO A 109 18.63 -26.83 22.34
CA PRO A 109 19.52 -27.08 21.21
C PRO A 109 19.50 -25.94 20.19
N LEU A 110 20.60 -25.74 19.47
CA LEU A 110 20.79 -24.63 18.56
C LEU A 110 19.65 -24.48 17.53
N TRP A 111 19.22 -25.61 16.93
CA TRP A 111 18.11 -25.59 15.96
C TRP A 111 16.80 -25.04 16.56
N ALA A 112 16.48 -25.39 17.81
CA ALA A 112 15.27 -24.92 18.50
C ALA A 112 15.34 -23.40 18.77
N ARG A 113 16.51 -22.93 19.20
CA ARG A 113 16.76 -21.49 19.36
C ARG A 113 16.61 -20.73 18.03
N THR A 114 17.24 -21.24 16.96
CA THR A 114 17.16 -20.63 15.62
C THR A 114 15.73 -20.59 15.11
N LEU A 115 14.98 -21.69 15.23
CA LEU A 115 13.56 -21.71 14.84
C LEU A 115 12.72 -20.72 15.65
N THR A 116 12.95 -20.64 16.97
CA THR A 116 12.25 -19.72 17.84
C THR A 116 12.53 -18.27 17.44
N VAL A 117 13.79 -17.92 17.17
CA VAL A 117 14.15 -16.55 16.74
C VAL A 117 13.60 -16.22 15.35
N ALA A 118 13.63 -17.17 14.42
CA ALA A 118 13.10 -16.97 13.08
C ALA A 118 11.56 -16.89 13.03
N ALA A 119 10.88 -17.44 14.04
CA ALA A 119 9.44 -17.59 14.04
C ALA A 119 8.69 -16.23 14.01
N GLY A 120 9.18 -15.21 14.72
CA GLY A 120 8.55 -13.88 14.70
C GLY A 120 8.41 -13.33 13.28
N PRO A 121 9.51 -13.12 12.53
CA PRO A 121 9.45 -12.68 11.15
C PRO A 121 8.63 -13.61 10.23
N VAL A 122 8.74 -14.92 10.40
CA VAL A 122 7.97 -15.90 9.59
C VAL A 122 6.47 -15.72 9.81
N PHE A 123 6.02 -15.52 11.04
CA PHE A 123 4.60 -15.28 11.33
C PHE A 123 4.12 -13.95 10.74
N ASN A 124 4.95 -12.91 10.68
CA ASN A 124 4.61 -11.68 9.97
C ASN A 124 4.47 -11.90 8.45
N PHE A 125 5.30 -12.75 7.83
CA PHE A 125 5.11 -13.12 6.43
C PHE A 125 3.84 -13.93 6.21
N ILE A 126 3.48 -14.85 7.12
CA ILE A 126 2.21 -15.57 7.08
C ILE A 126 1.03 -14.59 7.18
N LEU A 127 1.10 -13.61 8.10
CA LEU A 127 0.09 -12.56 8.23
C LEU A 127 -0.03 -11.74 6.93
N ALA A 128 1.08 -11.35 6.33
CA ALA A 128 1.07 -10.59 5.07
C ALA A 128 0.42 -11.40 3.93
N ILE A 129 0.76 -12.69 3.79
CA ILE A 129 0.11 -13.57 2.80
C ILE A 129 -1.39 -13.67 3.08
N ALA A 130 -1.80 -13.83 4.35
CA ALA A 130 -3.20 -13.89 4.72
C ALA A 130 -3.96 -12.60 4.39
N ILE A 131 -3.36 -11.43 4.64
CA ILE A 131 -3.94 -10.12 4.31
C ILE A 131 -4.07 -9.97 2.79
N PHE A 132 -3.01 -10.24 2.01
CA PHE A 132 -3.08 -10.19 0.54
C PHE A 132 -4.12 -11.15 -0.01
N THR A 133 -4.16 -12.39 0.50
CA THR A 133 -5.16 -13.39 0.10
C THR A 133 -6.58 -12.89 0.38
N GLY A 134 -6.83 -12.38 1.58
CA GLY A 134 -8.12 -11.82 1.96
C GLY A 134 -8.52 -10.62 1.09
N SER A 135 -7.58 -9.73 0.80
CA SER A 135 -7.79 -8.57 -0.07
C SER A 135 -8.15 -9.00 -1.50
N ILE A 136 -7.43 -9.99 -2.06
CA ILE A 136 -7.70 -10.52 -3.40
C ILE A 136 -9.07 -11.23 -3.44
N MET A 137 -9.43 -11.97 -2.40
CA MET A 137 -10.76 -12.60 -2.32
C MET A 137 -11.89 -11.57 -2.19
N TYR A 138 -11.64 -10.46 -1.53
CA TYR A 138 -12.62 -9.38 -1.36
C TYR A 138 -12.77 -8.53 -2.63
N GLN A 139 -11.67 -8.14 -3.25
CA GLN A 139 -11.67 -7.27 -4.44
C GLN A 139 -11.95 -8.06 -5.73
N GLY A 140 -11.65 -9.37 -5.75
CA GLY A 140 -11.67 -10.17 -6.95
C GLY A 140 -10.42 -9.94 -7.83
N ARG A 141 -10.43 -10.54 -9.01
CA ARG A 141 -9.48 -10.25 -10.09
C ARG A 141 -10.24 -9.61 -11.26
N VAL A 142 -9.55 -8.85 -12.07
CA VAL A 142 -10.11 -8.31 -13.31
C VAL A 142 -10.67 -9.46 -14.16
N ALA A 143 -11.90 -9.30 -14.65
CA ALA A 143 -12.55 -10.28 -15.50
C ALA A 143 -11.79 -10.46 -16.83
N ASP A 144 -11.75 -11.68 -17.30
CA ASP A 144 -11.20 -12.02 -18.60
C ASP A 144 -12.29 -12.75 -19.45
N PRO A 145 -12.74 -12.14 -20.56
CA PRO A 145 -12.25 -10.91 -21.21
C PRO A 145 -12.53 -9.64 -20.39
N PHE A 146 -11.71 -8.59 -20.62
CA PHE A 146 -11.82 -7.33 -19.90
C PHE A 146 -13.19 -6.69 -20.12
N THR A 147 -13.94 -6.57 -19.03
CA THR A 147 -15.30 -6.03 -19.04
C THR A 147 -15.33 -4.74 -18.22
N ILE A 148 -15.98 -3.71 -18.78
CA ILE A 148 -16.17 -2.43 -18.08
C ILE A 148 -17.17 -2.62 -16.94
N GLY A 149 -16.79 -2.29 -15.72
CA GLY A 149 -17.66 -2.25 -14.55
C GLY A 149 -18.41 -0.91 -14.49
N ASP A 150 -17.91 0.01 -13.67
CA ASP A 150 -18.51 1.34 -13.54
C ASP A 150 -17.71 2.39 -14.31
N ILE A 151 -18.41 3.36 -14.88
CA ILE A 151 -17.82 4.53 -15.52
C ILE A 151 -17.83 5.68 -14.51
N ARG A 152 -16.67 6.30 -14.32
CA ARG A 152 -16.52 7.41 -13.39
C ARG A 152 -17.19 8.69 -13.93
N PRO A 153 -17.76 9.54 -13.08
CA PRO A 153 -18.29 10.83 -13.51
C PRO A 153 -17.12 11.72 -13.95
N LEU A 154 -17.15 12.16 -15.21
CA LEU A 154 -16.13 12.99 -15.83
C LEU A 154 -16.76 14.24 -16.47
N PRO A 155 -16.00 15.33 -16.65
CA PRO A 155 -16.46 16.50 -17.38
C PRO A 155 -16.78 16.17 -18.86
N ALA A 156 -17.54 17.02 -19.50
CA ALA A 156 -18.09 16.78 -20.86
C ALA A 156 -17.05 16.39 -21.91
N GLN A 157 -15.83 16.95 -21.81
CA GLN A 157 -14.72 16.63 -22.75
C GLN A 157 -14.24 15.18 -22.65
N PHE A 158 -14.50 14.48 -21.55
CA PHE A 158 -14.12 13.07 -21.33
C PHE A 158 -15.32 12.12 -21.32
N GLN A 159 -16.49 12.56 -21.76
CA GLN A 159 -17.64 11.67 -21.89
C GLN A 159 -17.45 10.68 -23.04
N SER A 160 -17.99 9.48 -22.88
CA SER A 160 -17.94 8.41 -23.87
C SER A 160 -19.29 7.72 -23.99
N ASP A 161 -19.50 7.00 -25.10
CA ASP A 161 -20.64 6.12 -25.29
C ASP A 161 -20.44 4.71 -24.71
N LEU A 162 -19.31 4.47 -24.03
CA LEU A 162 -19.04 3.23 -23.29
C LEU A 162 -20.04 3.07 -22.13
N ARG A 163 -20.36 1.81 -21.81
CA ARG A 163 -21.32 1.47 -20.75
C ARG A 163 -20.77 0.36 -19.87
N ALA A 164 -21.27 0.28 -18.66
CA ALA A 164 -21.04 -0.88 -17.80
C ALA A 164 -21.55 -2.14 -18.51
N GLY A 165 -20.76 -3.22 -18.43
CA GLY A 165 -21.02 -4.48 -19.14
C GLY A 165 -20.46 -4.58 -20.54
N ASP A 166 -19.88 -3.52 -21.11
CA ASP A 166 -19.16 -3.60 -22.39
C ASP A 166 -17.88 -4.44 -22.23
N VAL A 167 -17.70 -5.42 -23.09
CA VAL A 167 -16.45 -6.17 -23.19
C VAL A 167 -15.51 -5.41 -24.14
N LEU A 168 -14.38 -4.97 -23.60
CA LEU A 168 -13.40 -4.19 -24.35
C LEU A 168 -12.44 -5.11 -25.11
N LEU A 169 -12.47 -5.03 -26.44
CA LEU A 169 -11.64 -5.85 -27.32
C LEU A 169 -10.34 -5.15 -27.70
N SER A 170 -10.43 -3.93 -28.22
CA SER A 170 -9.27 -3.14 -28.61
C SER A 170 -9.56 -1.63 -28.53
N VAL A 171 -8.48 -0.84 -28.45
CA VAL A 171 -8.50 0.62 -28.55
C VAL A 171 -7.55 1.00 -29.66
N GLU A 172 -8.01 1.79 -30.65
CA GLU A 172 -7.23 2.15 -31.87
C GLU A 172 -6.62 0.92 -32.58
N GLY A 173 -7.34 -0.22 -32.57
CA GLY A 173 -6.87 -1.47 -33.18
C GLY A 173 -5.88 -2.25 -32.29
N ILE A 174 -5.43 -1.71 -31.17
CA ILE A 174 -4.53 -2.39 -30.24
C ILE A 174 -5.40 -3.22 -29.29
N VAL A 175 -5.20 -4.54 -29.28
CA VAL A 175 -5.97 -5.47 -28.41
C VAL A 175 -5.76 -5.12 -26.96
N PHE A 176 -6.84 -4.99 -26.17
CA PHE A 176 -6.77 -4.54 -24.79
C PHE A 176 -6.11 -5.59 -23.89
N SER A 177 -6.59 -6.83 -23.94
CA SER A 177 -6.05 -7.95 -23.15
C SER A 177 -5.16 -8.82 -24.01
N ASP A 178 -3.89 -8.43 -24.18
CA ASP A 178 -2.88 -9.20 -24.89
C ASP A 178 -1.85 -9.72 -23.86
N PRO A 179 -1.87 -11.03 -23.52
CA PRO A 179 -0.96 -11.60 -22.52
C PRO A 179 0.51 -11.65 -22.98
N GLU A 180 0.77 -11.55 -24.29
CA GLU A 180 2.12 -11.56 -24.87
C GLU A 180 2.74 -10.16 -24.96
N ARG A 181 1.96 -9.13 -24.66
CA ARG A 181 2.42 -7.75 -24.76
C ARG A 181 3.49 -7.43 -23.71
N GLN A 182 4.63 -6.96 -24.16
CA GLN A 182 5.74 -6.52 -23.32
C GLN A 182 5.63 -5.04 -22.90
N VAL A 183 4.92 -4.22 -23.67
CA VAL A 183 4.74 -2.79 -23.43
C VAL A 183 3.30 -2.54 -22.96
N PRO A 184 3.07 -1.74 -21.92
CA PRO A 184 1.73 -1.40 -21.48
C PRO A 184 0.88 -0.81 -22.60
N LEU A 185 -0.41 -1.17 -22.68
CA LEU A 185 -1.32 -0.66 -23.72
C LEU A 185 -1.33 0.86 -23.79
N LEU A 186 -1.37 1.50 -22.64
CA LEU A 186 -1.48 2.97 -22.53
C LEU A 186 -0.28 3.69 -23.17
N ASP A 187 0.90 3.07 -23.16
CA ASP A 187 2.11 3.65 -23.77
C ASP A 187 2.11 3.56 -25.31
N LEU A 188 1.25 2.70 -25.87
CA LEU A 188 1.12 2.51 -27.30
C LEU A 188 0.01 3.38 -27.91
N LEU A 189 -0.92 3.87 -27.08
CA LEU A 189 -2.06 4.65 -27.56
C LEU A 189 -1.66 6.10 -27.83
N PRO A 190 -2.12 6.68 -28.95
CA PRO A 190 -1.95 8.11 -29.17
C PRO A 190 -2.78 8.91 -28.16
N VAL A 191 -2.19 9.94 -27.54
CA VAL A 191 -2.94 10.83 -26.64
C VAL A 191 -3.72 11.83 -27.48
N GLN A 192 -5.00 11.56 -27.68
CA GLN A 192 -5.94 12.34 -28.49
C GLN A 192 -7.25 12.55 -27.75
N GLU A 193 -8.03 13.54 -28.21
CA GLU A 193 -9.33 13.88 -27.61
C GLU A 193 -10.32 12.72 -27.72
N ARG A 194 -10.32 11.99 -28.86
CA ARG A 194 -11.19 10.85 -29.13
C ARG A 194 -10.39 9.69 -29.69
N LEU A 195 -10.74 8.51 -29.19
CA LEU A 195 -10.19 7.22 -29.63
C LEU A 195 -11.34 6.27 -29.97
N THR A 196 -11.09 5.36 -30.89
CA THR A 196 -12.04 4.33 -31.30
C THR A 196 -11.87 3.08 -30.44
N TYR A 197 -12.91 2.70 -29.73
CA TYR A 197 -13.00 1.50 -28.91
C TYR A 197 -13.79 0.42 -29.66
N GLN A 198 -13.22 -0.75 -29.88
CA GLN A 198 -13.93 -1.92 -30.32
C GLN A 198 -14.44 -2.67 -29.10
N ILE A 199 -15.76 -2.80 -29.01
CA ILE A 199 -16.42 -3.43 -27.87
C ILE A 199 -17.39 -4.52 -28.31
N THR A 200 -17.71 -5.42 -27.40
CA THR A 200 -18.88 -6.28 -27.53
C THR A 200 -19.92 -5.86 -26.49
N ARG A 201 -21.10 -5.47 -26.95
CA ARG A 201 -22.27 -5.10 -26.14
C ARG A 201 -23.42 -6.03 -26.49
N GLU A 202 -23.97 -6.74 -25.49
CA GLU A 202 -25.06 -7.69 -25.68
C GLU A 202 -24.80 -8.72 -26.80
N GLY A 203 -23.57 -9.21 -26.90
CA GLY A 203 -23.14 -10.17 -27.92
C GLY A 203 -22.91 -9.62 -29.32
N ARG A 204 -22.98 -8.29 -29.51
CA ARG A 204 -22.74 -7.62 -30.78
C ARG A 204 -21.47 -6.79 -30.74
N SER A 205 -20.56 -7.03 -31.68
CA SER A 205 -19.37 -6.18 -31.82
C SER A 205 -19.74 -4.86 -32.49
N MET A 206 -19.23 -3.75 -31.90
CA MET A 206 -19.43 -2.39 -32.41
C MET A 206 -18.23 -1.50 -32.09
N ALA A 207 -18.07 -0.44 -32.88
CA ALA A 207 -17.12 0.63 -32.57
C ALA A 207 -17.87 1.76 -31.85
N VAL A 208 -17.25 2.28 -30.79
CA VAL A 208 -17.72 3.46 -30.05
C VAL A 208 -16.57 4.43 -29.86
N GLU A 209 -16.86 5.71 -29.83
CA GLU A 209 -15.84 6.72 -29.55
C GLU A 209 -15.82 7.08 -28.05
N GLY A 210 -14.61 7.31 -27.56
CA GLY A 210 -14.38 7.72 -26.18
C GLY A 210 -13.09 8.49 -26.02
N PRO A 211 -12.84 9.10 -24.86
CA PRO A 211 -11.59 9.79 -24.57
C PRO A 211 -10.44 8.80 -24.38
N TYR A 212 -9.23 9.31 -24.16
CA TYR A 212 -8.10 8.49 -23.74
C TYR A 212 -8.45 7.68 -22.47
N PRO A 213 -8.12 6.37 -22.38
CA PRO A 213 -8.58 5.48 -21.32
C PRO A 213 -8.18 5.93 -19.89
N MET A 214 -7.06 6.65 -19.78
CA MET A 214 -6.54 7.21 -18.55
C MET A 214 -6.55 8.74 -18.62
N PRO A 215 -7.70 9.38 -18.41
CA PRO A 215 -7.79 10.84 -18.37
C PRO A 215 -6.98 11.39 -17.18
N PRO A 216 -6.73 12.70 -17.10
CA PRO A 216 -6.02 13.31 -15.97
C PRO A 216 -6.89 13.36 -14.70
N LEU A 217 -7.45 12.22 -14.30
CA LEU A 217 -8.25 11.99 -13.10
C LEU A 217 -7.34 11.65 -11.94
N ILE A 218 -7.49 12.33 -10.82
CA ILE A 218 -6.73 12.08 -9.59
C ILE A 218 -7.39 10.94 -8.80
N SER A 219 -6.74 9.79 -8.71
CA SER A 219 -7.19 8.65 -7.90
C SER A 219 -6.52 8.57 -6.53
N ALA A 220 -5.31 9.11 -6.40
CA ALA A 220 -4.60 9.21 -5.13
C ALA A 220 -3.67 10.43 -5.11
N LEU A 221 -3.35 10.90 -3.91
CA LEU A 221 -2.45 12.01 -3.64
C LEU A 221 -1.34 11.56 -2.69
N ALA A 222 -0.10 11.84 -3.04
CA ALA A 222 1.00 11.65 -2.12
C ALA A 222 0.94 12.72 -1.00
N PRO A 223 0.98 12.32 0.28
CA PRO A 223 0.96 13.27 1.38
C PRO A 223 2.07 14.32 1.28
N ARG A 224 1.74 15.57 1.56
CA ARG A 224 2.68 16.70 1.49
C ARG A 224 3.30 16.95 0.11
N SER A 225 2.74 16.38 -0.93
CA SER A 225 3.14 16.64 -2.33
C SER A 225 2.80 18.07 -2.76
N ALA A 226 3.24 18.46 -3.97
CA ALA A 226 2.85 19.75 -4.55
C ALA A 226 1.34 19.84 -4.76
N ALA A 227 0.72 18.75 -5.20
CA ALA A 227 -0.72 18.65 -5.41
C ALA A 227 -1.52 18.74 -4.11
N ASP A 228 -1.10 18.01 -3.07
CA ASP A 228 -1.74 18.03 -1.75
C ASP A 228 -1.66 19.44 -1.12
N ASN A 229 -0.47 20.07 -1.16
CA ASN A 229 -0.29 21.43 -0.64
C ASN A 229 -1.08 22.51 -1.41
N ALA A 230 -1.35 22.27 -2.68
CA ALA A 230 -2.17 23.14 -3.53
C ALA A 230 -3.68 22.92 -3.35
N GLY A 231 -4.10 21.94 -2.52
CA GLY A 231 -5.51 21.67 -2.23
C GLY A 231 -6.23 20.86 -3.31
N LEU A 232 -5.49 20.12 -4.15
CA LEU A 232 -6.07 19.10 -5.05
C LEU A 232 -6.69 17.99 -4.22
N ARG A 233 -7.68 17.30 -4.79
CA ARG A 233 -8.43 16.23 -4.12
C ARG A 233 -8.58 15.01 -5.02
N ILE A 234 -8.78 13.87 -4.41
CA ILE A 234 -9.19 12.65 -5.11
C ILE A 234 -10.54 12.93 -5.80
N GLY A 235 -10.64 12.55 -7.09
CA GLY A 235 -11.79 12.80 -7.94
C GLY A 235 -11.70 14.11 -8.76
N ASP A 236 -10.71 14.97 -8.54
CA ASP A 236 -10.45 16.09 -9.44
C ASP A 236 -9.97 15.60 -10.80
N VAL A 237 -10.40 16.25 -11.86
CA VAL A 237 -9.93 16.01 -13.22
C VAL A 237 -9.24 17.26 -13.75
N ILE A 238 -7.98 17.14 -14.15
CA ILE A 238 -7.23 18.27 -14.72
C ILE A 238 -7.62 18.40 -16.18
N THR A 239 -8.24 19.51 -16.54
CA THR A 239 -8.77 19.74 -17.89
C THR A 239 -7.84 20.55 -18.78
N ALA A 240 -6.99 21.40 -18.19
CA ALA A 240 -5.98 22.17 -18.90
C ALA A 240 -4.75 22.45 -18.01
N VAL A 241 -3.60 22.70 -18.64
CA VAL A 241 -2.36 23.17 -18.02
C VAL A 241 -1.90 24.42 -18.78
N ASP A 242 -1.72 25.54 -18.07
CA ASP A 242 -1.36 26.85 -18.65
C ASP A 242 -2.26 27.28 -19.82
N GLY A 243 -3.55 26.91 -19.76
CA GLY A 243 -4.57 27.18 -20.79
C GLY A 243 -4.62 26.17 -21.92
N ASP A 244 -3.64 25.25 -22.05
CA ASP A 244 -3.64 24.19 -23.06
C ASP A 244 -4.52 23.01 -22.57
N PRO A 245 -5.51 22.54 -23.35
CA PRO A 245 -6.31 21.37 -22.99
C PRO A 245 -5.47 20.11 -22.85
N ILE A 246 -5.81 19.27 -21.86
CA ILE A 246 -5.17 17.98 -21.60
C ILE A 246 -6.19 16.87 -21.80
N PHE A 247 -5.82 15.86 -22.60
CA PHE A 247 -6.69 14.73 -22.95
C PHE A 247 -6.31 13.41 -22.26
N GLY A 248 -5.07 13.27 -21.81
CA GLY A 248 -4.58 12.05 -21.17
C GLY A 248 -3.58 12.32 -20.06
N PHE A 249 -3.50 11.39 -19.12
CA PHE A 249 -2.55 11.47 -17.99
C PHE A 249 -1.08 11.52 -18.46
N PRO A 250 -0.64 10.80 -19.51
CA PRO A 250 0.73 10.94 -20.02
C PRO A 250 1.06 12.35 -20.47
N GLN A 251 0.14 13.04 -21.15
CA GLN A 251 0.33 14.44 -21.57
C GLN A 251 0.53 15.37 -20.37
N LEU A 252 -0.20 15.14 -19.27
CA LEU A 252 0.01 15.86 -18.02
C LEU A 252 1.41 15.60 -17.45
N GLN A 253 1.87 14.34 -17.47
CA GLN A 253 3.22 13.99 -17.01
C GLN A 253 4.29 14.72 -17.83
N ASP A 254 4.15 14.77 -19.15
CA ASP A 254 5.10 15.46 -20.03
C ASP A 254 5.14 16.97 -19.73
N LYS A 255 4.00 17.61 -19.52
CA LYS A 255 3.90 19.03 -19.12
C LYS A 255 4.59 19.28 -17.78
N VAL A 256 4.36 18.40 -16.80
CA VAL A 256 4.97 18.48 -15.46
C VAL A 256 6.50 18.33 -15.53
N ILE A 257 7.00 17.38 -16.31
CA ILE A 257 8.44 17.15 -16.49
C ILE A 257 9.08 18.36 -17.22
N SER A 258 8.43 18.82 -18.28
CA SER A 258 8.94 19.93 -19.11
C SER A 258 8.98 21.27 -18.35
N ALA A 259 8.16 21.45 -17.33
CA ALA A 259 8.15 22.64 -16.48
C ALA A 259 9.42 22.79 -15.60
N GLN A 260 10.17 21.68 -15.36
CA GLN A 260 11.41 21.68 -14.58
C GLN A 260 11.31 22.42 -13.23
N GLY A 261 10.15 22.31 -12.56
CA GLY A 261 9.88 22.95 -11.28
C GLY A 261 9.29 24.37 -11.37
N ALA A 262 9.14 24.92 -12.58
CA ALA A 262 8.42 26.17 -12.77
C ALA A 262 6.93 26.02 -12.37
N PRO A 263 6.28 27.08 -11.87
CA PRO A 263 4.86 27.07 -11.56
C PRO A 263 4.01 26.71 -12.79
N LEU A 264 3.03 25.84 -12.59
CA LEU A 264 2.02 25.46 -13.57
C LEU A 264 0.64 25.91 -13.08
N ASN A 265 -0.17 26.47 -13.98
CA ASN A 265 -1.56 26.81 -13.71
C ASN A 265 -2.45 25.67 -14.23
N LEU A 266 -3.08 24.96 -13.32
CA LEU A 266 -3.97 23.84 -13.64
C LEU A 266 -5.40 24.31 -13.60
N THR A 267 -6.16 24.09 -14.67
CA THR A 267 -7.62 24.18 -14.63
C THR A 267 -8.15 22.78 -14.28
N ILE A 268 -8.89 22.68 -13.19
CA ILE A 268 -9.44 21.42 -12.70
C ILE A 268 -10.98 21.45 -12.72
N TRP A 269 -11.56 20.28 -12.91
CA TRP A 269 -12.98 20.04 -12.72
C TRP A 269 -13.18 19.27 -11.41
N ARG A 270 -14.03 19.82 -10.53
CA ARG A 270 -14.39 19.25 -9.24
C ARG A 270 -15.90 19.27 -9.06
N GLY A 271 -16.55 18.11 -9.16
CA GLY A 271 -17.99 17.99 -8.89
C GLY A 271 -18.88 18.93 -9.70
N GLY A 272 -18.56 19.17 -10.97
CA GLY A 272 -19.33 20.06 -11.87
C GLY A 272 -18.81 21.49 -11.95
N GLN A 273 -17.80 21.87 -11.17
CA GLN A 273 -17.24 23.23 -11.13
C GLN A 273 -15.81 23.26 -11.68
N GLY A 274 -15.49 24.26 -12.48
CA GLY A 274 -14.13 24.59 -12.90
C GLY A 274 -13.43 25.42 -11.83
N LEU A 275 -12.17 25.06 -11.49
CA LEU A 275 -11.34 25.77 -10.53
C LEU A 275 -9.93 25.87 -11.08
N ASP A 276 -9.24 26.98 -10.79
CA ASP A 276 -7.84 27.16 -11.15
C ASP A 276 -6.95 26.98 -9.92
N VAL A 277 -5.87 26.22 -10.09
CA VAL A 277 -4.91 25.89 -9.04
C VAL A 277 -3.51 26.06 -9.57
N THR A 278 -2.66 26.80 -8.86
CA THR A 278 -1.24 26.96 -9.22
C THR A 278 -0.38 26.09 -8.30
N LEU A 279 0.55 25.32 -8.87
CA LEU A 279 1.50 24.53 -8.12
C LEU A 279 2.84 24.42 -8.86
N SER A 280 3.91 24.08 -8.12
CA SER A 280 5.24 23.84 -8.71
C SER A 280 5.62 22.36 -8.54
N PRO A 281 6.01 21.67 -9.63
CA PRO A 281 6.52 20.31 -9.57
C PRO A 281 7.76 20.20 -8.68
N ARG A 282 7.94 19.04 -8.04
CA ARG A 282 9.11 18.74 -7.21
C ARG A 282 9.88 17.57 -7.77
N ILE A 283 11.20 17.58 -7.55
CA ILE A 283 12.07 16.46 -7.92
C ILE A 283 11.74 15.27 -7.02
N THR A 284 11.57 14.10 -7.63
CA THR A 284 11.30 12.82 -6.98
C THR A 284 12.17 11.75 -7.62
N ASP A 285 12.73 10.84 -6.82
CA ASP A 285 13.45 9.67 -7.33
C ASP A 285 12.44 8.60 -7.75
N GLU A 286 12.47 8.17 -9.00
CA GLU A 286 11.58 7.14 -9.54
C GLU A 286 12.35 5.89 -9.98
N PRO A 287 11.84 4.69 -9.65
CA PRO A 287 12.42 3.45 -10.13
C PRO A 287 12.29 3.37 -11.66
N GLN A 288 13.36 2.93 -12.31
CA GLN A 288 13.40 2.70 -13.75
C GLN A 288 13.19 1.21 -14.07
N PRO A 289 12.65 0.86 -15.25
CA PRO A 289 12.43 -0.53 -15.65
C PRO A 289 13.70 -1.39 -15.66
N ASP A 290 14.86 -0.79 -15.86
CA ASP A 290 16.18 -1.43 -15.83
C ASP A 290 16.73 -1.68 -14.41
N GLY A 291 15.95 -1.33 -13.37
CA GLY A 291 16.30 -1.51 -11.97
C GLY A 291 17.13 -0.38 -11.37
N GLY A 292 17.31 0.74 -12.09
CA GLY A 292 17.90 1.99 -11.57
C GLY A 292 16.86 2.93 -10.99
N PHE A 293 17.31 4.14 -10.63
CA PHE A 293 16.46 5.27 -10.24
C PHE A 293 16.88 6.51 -11.02
N ALA A 294 15.88 7.29 -11.46
CA ALA A 294 16.11 8.57 -12.10
C ALA A 294 15.35 9.68 -11.38
N GLN A 295 15.95 10.86 -11.35
CA GLN A 295 15.27 12.03 -10.83
C GLN A 295 14.34 12.60 -11.89
N THR A 296 13.10 12.79 -11.53
CA THR A 296 12.09 13.37 -12.39
C THR A 296 11.20 14.35 -11.63
N TYR A 297 10.57 15.26 -12.35
CA TYR A 297 9.64 16.21 -11.74
C TYR A 297 8.25 15.58 -11.63
N ARG A 298 7.64 15.68 -10.43
CA ARG A 298 6.30 15.19 -10.15
C ARG A 298 5.51 16.18 -9.31
N ILE A 299 4.19 16.10 -9.40
CA ILE A 299 3.27 16.88 -8.56
C ILE A 299 2.67 16.02 -7.43
N GLY A 300 2.88 14.69 -7.47
CA GLY A 300 2.47 13.76 -6.44
C GLY A 300 1.01 13.32 -6.53
N ILE A 301 0.52 13.08 -7.75
CA ILE A 301 -0.79 12.48 -8.02
C ILE A 301 -0.62 11.12 -8.69
N VAL A 302 -1.63 10.26 -8.51
CA VAL A 302 -1.77 9.01 -9.24
C VAL A 302 -2.99 9.12 -10.14
N GLY A 303 -2.83 8.77 -11.41
CA GLY A 303 -3.93 8.69 -12.38
C GLY A 303 -4.67 7.35 -12.27
N ASP A 304 -5.83 7.27 -12.91
CA ASP A 304 -6.60 6.02 -13.01
C ASP A 304 -7.39 5.98 -14.33
N LEU A 305 -7.90 4.80 -14.67
CA LEU A 305 -8.77 4.63 -15.81
C LEU A 305 -10.09 5.37 -15.59
N MET A 306 -10.71 5.79 -16.69
CA MET A 306 -12.04 6.42 -16.65
C MET A 306 -13.16 5.45 -16.27
N PHE A 307 -12.88 4.17 -16.22
CA PHE A 307 -13.78 3.10 -15.82
C PHE A 307 -13.08 2.14 -14.87
N THR A 308 -13.85 1.51 -13.99
CA THR A 308 -13.37 0.40 -13.19
C THR A 308 -13.55 -0.91 -13.97
N PRO A 309 -12.61 -1.86 -13.88
CA PRO A 309 -12.83 -3.18 -14.46
C PRO A 309 -13.91 -3.94 -13.68
N GLN A 310 -14.69 -4.74 -14.36
CA GLN A 310 -15.50 -5.75 -13.69
C GLN A 310 -14.56 -6.79 -13.07
N THR A 311 -14.88 -7.23 -11.86
CA THR A 311 -14.07 -8.24 -11.17
C THR A 311 -14.85 -9.53 -10.99
N GLU A 312 -14.12 -10.64 -11.00
CA GLU A 312 -14.65 -11.97 -10.71
C GLU A 312 -14.05 -12.54 -9.43
N ALA A 313 -14.82 -13.36 -8.74
CA ALA A 313 -14.39 -13.96 -7.48
C ALA A 313 -13.22 -14.92 -7.69
N VAL A 314 -12.23 -14.85 -6.80
CA VAL A 314 -11.05 -15.70 -6.83
C VAL A 314 -11.17 -16.78 -5.75
N GLY A 315 -10.99 -18.04 -6.12
CA GLY A 315 -10.99 -19.14 -5.15
C GLY A 315 -9.78 -19.07 -4.21
N LEU A 316 -9.93 -19.62 -2.98
CA LEU A 316 -8.94 -19.53 -1.90
C LEU A 316 -7.52 -19.95 -2.32
N ILE A 317 -7.37 -21.03 -3.08
CA ILE A 317 -6.04 -21.54 -3.50
C ILE A 317 -5.37 -20.56 -4.47
N ALA A 318 -6.12 -20.06 -5.45
CA ALA A 318 -5.61 -19.08 -6.41
C ALA A 318 -5.27 -17.76 -5.72
N ALA A 319 -6.15 -17.28 -4.84
CA ALA A 319 -5.91 -16.07 -4.05
C ALA A 319 -4.68 -16.23 -3.14
N GLY A 320 -4.47 -17.40 -2.52
CA GLY A 320 -3.30 -17.69 -1.69
C GLY A 320 -1.99 -17.67 -2.49
N ARG A 321 -2.01 -18.21 -3.73
CA ARG A 321 -0.84 -18.13 -4.63
C ARG A 321 -0.53 -16.69 -5.00
N LEU A 322 -1.53 -15.93 -5.43
CA LEU A 322 -1.37 -14.51 -5.76
C LEU A 322 -0.92 -13.69 -4.54
N GLY A 323 -1.42 -14.01 -3.34
CA GLY A 323 -0.98 -13.39 -2.10
C GLY A 323 0.50 -13.65 -1.79
N ALA A 324 0.98 -14.88 -2.01
CA ALA A 324 2.40 -15.22 -1.86
C ALA A 324 3.29 -14.53 -2.91
N GLU A 325 2.82 -14.44 -4.17
CA GLU A 325 3.48 -13.67 -5.24
C GLU A 325 3.55 -12.18 -4.88
N GLY A 326 2.46 -11.61 -4.35
CA GLY A 326 2.42 -10.22 -3.87
C GLY A 326 3.44 -9.95 -2.75
N LEU A 327 3.56 -10.86 -1.78
CA LEU A 327 4.60 -10.76 -0.74
C LEU A 327 6.00 -10.80 -1.35
N TRP A 328 6.26 -11.76 -2.26
CA TRP A 328 7.56 -11.88 -2.92
C TRP A 328 7.95 -10.61 -3.68
N ASN A 329 7.03 -10.07 -4.47
CA ASN A 329 7.24 -8.84 -5.23
C ASN A 329 7.51 -7.65 -4.28
N THR A 330 6.74 -7.52 -3.19
CA THR A 330 6.96 -6.48 -2.19
C THR A 330 8.33 -6.60 -1.53
N ALA A 331 8.73 -7.82 -1.15
CA ALA A 331 10.02 -8.07 -0.52
C ALA A 331 11.20 -7.77 -1.47
N THR A 332 11.13 -8.23 -2.72
CA THR A 332 12.18 -8.00 -3.73
C THR A 332 12.31 -6.52 -4.09
N THR A 333 11.20 -5.82 -4.27
CA THR A 333 11.19 -4.36 -4.52
C THR A 333 11.78 -3.59 -3.33
N SER A 334 11.42 -3.95 -2.10
CA SER A 334 11.95 -3.33 -0.89
C SER A 334 13.46 -3.54 -0.74
N LEU A 335 13.94 -4.77 -1.01
CA LEU A 335 15.37 -5.07 -0.97
C LEU A 335 16.14 -4.35 -2.09
N SER A 336 15.55 -4.24 -3.28
CA SER A 336 16.11 -3.47 -4.39
C SER A 336 16.23 -1.99 -4.02
N ALA A 337 15.17 -1.39 -3.48
CA ALA A 337 15.18 -0.01 -3.01
C ALA A 337 16.26 0.23 -1.94
N LEU A 338 16.36 -0.67 -0.94
CA LEU A 338 17.38 -0.58 0.10
C LEU A 338 18.81 -0.65 -0.48
N ARG A 339 19.04 -1.57 -1.43
CA ARG A 339 20.32 -1.66 -2.13
C ARG A 339 20.67 -0.34 -2.83
N HIS A 340 19.71 0.28 -3.55
CA HIS A 340 19.95 1.53 -4.27
C HIS A 340 20.17 2.73 -3.33
N ILE A 341 19.58 2.71 -2.13
CA ILE A 341 19.87 3.69 -1.08
C ILE A 341 21.33 3.50 -0.60
N ILE A 342 21.77 2.27 -0.34
CA ILE A 342 23.13 1.98 0.16
C ILE A 342 24.20 2.40 -0.85
N ILE A 343 23.97 2.19 -2.15
CA ILE A 343 24.89 2.58 -3.22
C ILE A 343 24.77 4.07 -3.62
N GLY A 344 23.88 4.84 -2.96
CA GLY A 344 23.75 6.29 -3.14
C GLY A 344 22.96 6.72 -4.39
N GLN A 345 22.24 5.82 -5.03
CA GLN A 345 21.39 6.15 -6.19
C GLN A 345 20.04 6.73 -5.79
N ILE A 346 19.59 6.48 -4.56
CA ILE A 346 18.37 7.07 -3.97
C ILE A 346 18.77 7.90 -2.76
N SER A 347 18.18 9.07 -2.62
CA SER A 347 18.36 9.89 -1.43
C SER A 347 17.78 9.20 -0.19
N THR A 348 18.52 9.20 0.91
CA THR A 348 18.02 8.75 2.23
C THR A 348 16.83 9.57 2.73
N CYS A 349 16.60 10.77 2.16
CA CYS A 349 15.42 11.60 2.45
C CYS A 349 14.10 10.95 2.01
N ASN A 350 14.16 9.95 1.12
CA ASN A 350 12.98 9.18 0.70
C ASN A 350 12.56 8.10 1.73
N LEU A 351 13.38 7.86 2.76
CA LEU A 351 12.99 6.99 3.86
C LEU A 351 12.00 7.71 4.77
N SER A 352 10.78 7.21 4.80
CA SER A 352 9.78 7.69 5.74
C SER A 352 10.12 7.26 7.16
N GLY A 353 10.34 8.22 8.05
CA GLY A 353 10.45 7.95 9.48
C GLY A 353 9.09 7.51 10.09
N PRO A 354 9.07 7.18 11.40
CA PRO A 354 7.84 6.73 12.09
C PRO A 354 6.63 7.65 11.89
N VAL A 355 6.86 8.96 11.80
CA VAL A 355 5.80 9.96 11.56
C VAL A 355 5.24 9.81 10.14
N GLY A 356 6.09 9.65 9.12
CA GLY A 356 5.65 9.45 7.75
C GLY A 356 4.88 8.13 7.56
N ILE A 357 5.30 7.05 8.26
CA ILE A 357 4.57 5.77 8.27
C ILE A 357 3.19 5.96 8.91
N ALA A 358 3.09 6.70 10.02
CA ALA A 358 1.82 6.99 10.67
C ALA A 358 0.89 7.82 9.77
N GLU A 359 1.41 8.84 9.06
CA GLU A 359 0.65 9.63 8.08
C GLU A 359 0.10 8.77 6.94
N THR A 360 0.94 7.92 6.36
CA THR A 360 0.53 7.01 5.28
C THR A 360 -0.53 6.01 5.77
N SER A 361 -0.33 5.42 6.95
CA SER A 361 -1.31 4.49 7.55
C SER A 361 -2.65 5.18 7.81
N GLY A 362 -2.63 6.42 8.29
CA GLY A 362 -3.86 7.19 8.52
C GLY A 362 -4.56 7.64 7.24
N SER A 363 -3.81 7.95 6.18
CA SER A 363 -4.39 8.32 4.88
C SER A 363 -5.05 7.13 4.18
N MET A 364 -4.49 5.93 4.33
CA MET A 364 -5.07 4.69 3.77
C MET A 364 -6.30 4.19 4.57
N ALA A 365 -6.44 4.58 5.83
CA ALA A 365 -7.56 4.17 6.67
C ALA A 365 -8.81 5.06 6.55
N ARG A 366 -8.77 6.09 5.70
CA ARG A 366 -9.89 6.98 5.36
C ARG A 366 -10.58 6.56 4.09
#